data_4e1e917e43335993d64351867f12052d
#
_entry.id   4e1e917e43335993d64351867f12052d
#
_cell.length_a   1.000
_cell.length_b   1.000
_cell.length_c   1.000
_cell.angle_alpha   90.00
_cell.angle_beta   90.00
_cell.angle_gamma   90.00
#
_symmetry.space_group_name_H-M   'P 1'
#
loop_
_entity.id
_entity.type
_entity.pdbx_description
1 polymer ?
#
loop_
_entity_poly.entity_id
_entity_poly.type
_entity_poly.pdbx_seq_one_letter_code
_entity_poly.pdbx_strand_id
1 'polypeptide(L)'
;MKEILDSRFLLTHYGAKDEEVLSRTRTRLAALRRERRGVLPSIVIAEVANAICQEAGRAEALAKLRALEHAGFEVVQLDPELARDAGLLKCMHRDLPMADCVIAATALRLGGRVVSDDPHFSKVKGLRTTWI
;
A
#
# COMPACT_ATOMS: atom_id res chain seq x y z
N MET A 1 14.99 5.14 3.31
CA MET A 1 13.64 5.75 3.33
C MET A 1 12.60 4.66 3.35
N LYS A 2 11.60 4.78 4.21
CA LYS A 2 10.47 3.85 4.26
C LYS A 2 9.66 3.91 2.97
N GLU A 3 9.16 2.77 2.54
CA GLU A 3 8.29 2.64 1.36
C GLU A 3 6.95 2.08 1.78
N ILE A 4 5.91 2.87 1.58
CA ILE A 4 4.55 2.55 1.98
C ILE A 4 3.86 1.86 0.81
N LEU A 5 3.47 0.60 1.01
CA LEU A 5 2.86 -0.20 -0.05
C LEU A 5 1.40 0.18 -0.24
N ASP A 6 1.07 0.61 -1.44
CA ASP A 6 -0.31 0.83 -1.86
C ASP A 6 -0.93 -0.48 -2.32
N SER A 7 -2.24 -0.60 -2.21
CA SER A 7 -2.97 -1.77 -2.68
C SER A 7 -2.75 -2.04 -4.18
N ARG A 8 -2.61 -0.98 -4.99
CA ARG A 8 -2.34 -1.14 -6.43
C ARG A 8 -1.06 -1.91 -6.70
N PHE A 9 0.00 -1.65 -5.91
CA PHE A 9 1.24 -2.38 -6.05
C PHE A 9 1.08 -3.87 -5.73
N LEU A 10 0.43 -4.17 -4.60
CA LEU A 10 0.21 -5.55 -4.19
C LEU A 10 -0.73 -6.30 -5.14
N LEU A 11 -1.78 -5.64 -5.62
CA LEU A 11 -2.71 -6.24 -6.57
C LEU A 11 -2.04 -6.45 -7.94
N THR A 12 -1.15 -5.56 -8.35
CA THR A 12 -0.32 -5.76 -9.54
C THR A 12 0.57 -7.00 -9.37
N HIS A 13 1.17 -7.15 -8.19
CA HIS A 13 2.00 -8.32 -7.89
C HIS A 13 1.19 -9.62 -7.93
N TYR A 14 0.06 -9.67 -7.22
CA TYR A 14 -0.74 -10.89 -7.14
C TYR A 14 -1.45 -11.24 -8.46
N GLY A 15 -1.79 -10.24 -9.25
CA GLY A 15 -2.48 -10.43 -10.53
C GLY A 15 -1.58 -10.44 -11.76
N ALA A 16 -0.28 -10.33 -11.59
CA ALA A 16 0.64 -10.20 -12.72
C ALA A 16 0.63 -11.47 -13.59
N LYS A 17 0.35 -11.26 -14.88
CA LYS A 17 0.45 -12.31 -15.91
C LYS A 17 1.71 -12.15 -16.76
N ASP A 18 2.27 -10.96 -16.78
CA ASP A 18 3.52 -10.64 -17.45
C ASP A 18 4.68 -10.98 -16.53
N GLU A 19 5.60 -11.81 -17.00
CA GLU A 19 6.74 -12.28 -16.21
C GLU A 19 7.69 -11.16 -15.82
N GLU A 20 7.85 -10.15 -16.67
CA GLU A 20 8.71 -9.01 -16.35
C GLU A 20 8.12 -8.19 -15.19
N VAL A 21 6.82 -7.93 -15.21
CA VAL A 21 6.13 -7.24 -14.12
C VAL A 21 6.28 -8.02 -12.82
N LEU A 22 6.02 -9.33 -12.86
CA LEU A 22 6.13 -10.19 -11.70
C LEU A 22 7.56 -10.21 -11.14
N SER A 23 8.56 -10.28 -12.03
CA SER A 23 9.96 -10.23 -11.63
C SER A 23 10.29 -8.92 -10.91
N ARG A 24 9.83 -7.79 -11.42
CA ARG A 24 10.06 -6.48 -10.82
C ARG A 24 9.40 -6.35 -9.45
N THR A 25 8.15 -6.77 -9.33
CA THR A 25 7.45 -6.70 -8.04
C THR A 25 8.08 -7.63 -7.00
N ARG A 26 8.46 -8.84 -7.39
CA ARG A 26 9.18 -9.77 -6.50
C ARG A 26 10.50 -9.20 -6.01
N THR A 27 11.28 -8.64 -6.92
CA THR A 27 12.57 -8.03 -6.59
C THR A 27 12.38 -6.88 -5.60
N ARG A 28 11.37 -6.04 -5.85
CA ARG A 28 11.04 -4.92 -4.96
C ARG A 28 10.66 -5.40 -3.58
N LEU A 29 9.74 -6.35 -3.49
CA LEU A 29 9.29 -6.90 -2.21
C LEU A 29 10.44 -7.55 -1.44
N ALA A 30 11.29 -8.32 -2.11
CA ALA A 30 12.44 -8.96 -1.48
C ALA A 30 13.42 -7.93 -0.93
N ALA A 31 13.69 -6.87 -1.68
CA ALA A 31 14.58 -5.79 -1.23
C ALA A 31 14.00 -5.06 -0.01
N LEU A 32 12.73 -4.74 -0.03
CA LEU A 32 12.07 -4.06 1.09
C LEU A 32 12.08 -4.89 2.37
N ARG A 33 11.88 -6.21 2.25
CA ARG A 33 11.97 -7.14 3.37
C ARG A 33 13.39 -7.20 3.93
N ARG A 34 14.37 -7.40 3.07
CA ARG A 34 15.78 -7.51 3.46
C ARG A 34 16.27 -6.24 4.14
N GLU A 35 15.88 -5.09 3.61
CA GLU A 35 16.31 -3.78 4.10
C GLU A 35 15.41 -3.23 5.20
N ARG A 36 14.33 -3.94 5.55
CA ARG A 36 13.36 -3.54 6.58
C ARG A 36 12.77 -2.14 6.33
N ARG A 37 12.49 -1.83 5.07
CA ARG A 37 11.94 -0.53 4.67
C ARG A 37 10.47 -0.58 4.25
N GLY A 38 9.91 -1.78 4.11
CA GLY A 38 8.52 -1.94 3.68
C GLY A 38 7.53 -1.67 4.79
N VAL A 39 6.54 -0.83 4.51
CA VAL A 39 5.46 -0.48 5.42
C VAL A 39 4.14 -0.88 4.80
N LEU A 40 3.32 -1.59 5.57
CA LEU A 40 2.00 -2.07 5.14
C LEU A 40 0.92 -1.40 6.00
N PRO A 41 0.24 -0.37 5.47
CA PRO A 41 -0.90 0.21 6.19
C PRO A 41 -2.02 -0.81 6.35
N SER A 42 -2.66 -0.85 7.52
CA SER A 42 -3.74 -1.81 7.78
C SER A 42 -4.92 -1.64 6.81
N ILE A 43 -5.18 -0.42 6.34
CA ILE A 43 -6.24 -0.19 5.34
C ILE A 43 -5.93 -0.90 4.01
N VAL A 44 -4.67 -1.05 3.66
CA VAL A 44 -4.25 -1.77 2.46
C VAL A 44 -4.56 -3.26 2.59
N ILE A 45 -4.41 -3.83 3.78
CA ILE A 45 -4.81 -5.22 4.05
C ILE A 45 -6.30 -5.39 3.72
N ALA A 46 -7.15 -4.47 4.16
CA ALA A 46 -8.58 -4.52 3.90
C ALA A 46 -8.89 -4.43 2.39
N GLU A 47 -8.23 -3.54 1.69
CA GLU A 47 -8.45 -3.38 0.24
C GLU A 47 -8.00 -4.62 -0.55
N VAL A 48 -6.84 -5.17 -0.21
CA VAL A 48 -6.32 -6.37 -0.87
C VAL A 48 -7.20 -7.58 -0.57
N ALA A 49 -7.65 -7.72 0.68
CA ALA A 49 -8.57 -8.78 1.08
C ALA A 49 -9.86 -8.74 0.25
N ASN A 50 -10.46 -7.56 0.15
CA ASN A 50 -11.70 -7.38 -0.62
C ASN A 50 -11.50 -7.71 -2.09
N ALA A 51 -10.45 -7.18 -2.71
CA ALA A 51 -10.19 -7.37 -4.13
C ALA A 51 -9.94 -8.83 -4.48
N ILE A 52 -9.10 -9.53 -3.72
CA ILE A 52 -8.81 -10.94 -4.00
C ILE A 52 -10.04 -11.81 -3.71
N CYS A 53 -10.78 -11.52 -2.64
CA CYS A 53 -11.99 -12.27 -2.30
C CYS A 53 -13.04 -12.17 -3.41
N GLN A 54 -13.24 -11.00 -3.97
CA GLN A 54 -14.20 -10.83 -5.06
C GLN A 54 -13.79 -11.54 -6.34
N GLU A 55 -12.52 -11.60 -6.64
CA GLU A 55 -12.03 -12.24 -7.87
C GLU A 55 -11.81 -13.73 -7.74
N ALA A 56 -11.26 -14.20 -6.62
CA ALA A 56 -10.79 -15.58 -6.46
C ALA A 56 -11.36 -16.29 -5.23
N GLY A 57 -12.19 -15.62 -4.45
CA GLY A 57 -12.85 -16.22 -3.29
C GLY A 57 -12.09 -16.07 -1.97
N ARG A 58 -12.79 -16.40 -0.89
CA ARG A 58 -12.32 -16.20 0.48
C ARG A 58 -11.04 -17.00 0.80
N ALA A 59 -10.96 -18.25 0.37
CA ALA A 59 -9.82 -19.11 0.69
C ALA A 59 -8.53 -18.55 0.08
N GLU A 60 -8.57 -18.10 -1.16
CA GLU A 60 -7.43 -17.49 -1.84
C GLU A 60 -7.01 -16.19 -1.16
N ALA A 61 -7.99 -15.35 -0.79
CA ALA A 61 -7.71 -14.11 -0.07
C ALA A 61 -7.00 -14.37 1.26
N LEU A 62 -7.48 -15.34 2.04
CA LEU A 62 -6.87 -15.68 3.32
C LEU A 62 -5.44 -16.22 3.15
N ALA A 63 -5.20 -17.04 2.14
CA ALA A 63 -3.87 -17.59 1.87
C ALA A 63 -2.86 -16.48 1.52
N LYS A 64 -3.25 -15.56 0.62
CA LYS A 64 -2.40 -14.45 0.23
C LYS A 64 -2.13 -13.50 1.39
N LEU A 65 -3.16 -13.18 2.17
CA LEU A 65 -3.01 -12.28 3.33
C LEU A 65 -2.13 -12.87 4.41
N ARG A 66 -2.24 -14.16 4.69
CA ARG A 66 -1.35 -14.82 5.67
C ARG A 66 0.10 -14.71 5.23
N ALA A 67 0.38 -14.96 3.96
CA ALA A 67 1.72 -14.81 3.41
C ALA A 67 2.22 -13.37 3.54
N LEU A 68 1.38 -12.41 3.25
CA LEU A 68 1.71 -10.98 3.34
C LEU A 68 1.99 -10.57 4.79
N GLU A 69 1.14 -10.98 5.72
CA GLU A 69 1.29 -10.66 7.15
C GLU A 69 2.55 -11.27 7.75
N HIS A 70 2.98 -12.42 7.27
CA HIS A 70 4.20 -13.09 7.73
C HIS A 70 5.46 -12.69 6.94
N ALA A 71 5.31 -11.78 5.98
CA ALA A 71 6.43 -11.34 5.15
C ALA A 71 7.43 -10.43 5.87
N GLY A 72 7.11 -9.94 7.07
CA GLY A 72 8.02 -9.12 7.86
C GLY A 72 7.95 -7.63 7.58
N PHE A 73 6.90 -7.16 6.92
CA PHE A 73 6.66 -5.73 6.74
C PHE A 73 6.17 -5.09 8.04
N GLU A 74 6.52 -3.83 8.25
CA GLU A 74 5.99 -3.05 9.36
C GLU A 74 4.53 -2.72 9.09
N VAL A 75 3.62 -3.23 9.91
CA VAL A 75 2.18 -2.91 9.79
C VAL A 75 1.89 -1.64 10.57
N VAL A 76 1.36 -0.62 9.89
CA VAL A 76 0.95 0.63 10.52
C VAL A 76 -0.58 0.64 10.62
N GLN A 77 -1.08 0.65 11.84
CA GLN A 77 -2.50 0.64 12.10
C GLN A 77 -3.12 2.04 11.97
N LEU A 78 -4.37 2.08 11.54
CA LEU A 78 -5.14 3.32 11.48
C LEU A 78 -5.56 3.71 12.91
N ASP A 79 -4.65 4.39 13.61
CA ASP A 79 -4.91 4.91 14.95
C ASP A 79 -5.69 6.24 14.87
N PRO A 80 -6.19 6.76 16.01
CA PRO A 80 -6.97 8.00 15.99
C PRO A 80 -6.23 9.20 15.41
N GLU A 81 -4.95 9.34 15.67
CA GLU A 81 -4.14 10.44 15.12
C GLU A 81 -4.01 10.35 13.61
N LEU A 82 -3.70 9.16 13.10
CA LEU A 82 -3.60 8.94 11.66
C LEU A 82 -4.95 9.13 10.97
N ALA A 83 -6.03 8.68 11.61
CA ALA A 83 -7.39 8.88 11.10
C ALA A 83 -7.73 10.36 10.96
N ARG A 84 -7.38 11.16 11.98
CA ARG A 84 -7.57 12.61 11.93
C ARG A 84 -6.78 13.22 10.77
N ASP A 85 -5.50 12.87 10.65
CA ASP A 85 -4.64 13.41 9.59
C ASP A 85 -5.16 13.03 8.20
N ALA A 86 -5.62 11.80 8.02
CA ALA A 86 -6.22 11.35 6.77
C ALA A 86 -7.49 12.13 6.42
N GLY A 87 -8.34 12.37 7.43
CA GLY A 87 -9.57 13.15 7.24
C GLY A 87 -9.26 14.59 6.85
N LEU A 88 -8.25 15.20 7.43
CA LEU A 88 -7.83 16.56 7.07
C LEU A 88 -7.25 16.62 5.65
N LEU A 89 -6.50 15.59 5.23
CA LEU A 89 -6.06 15.48 3.84
C LEU A 89 -7.25 15.36 2.88
N LYS A 90 -8.25 14.57 3.24
CA LYS A 90 -9.46 14.43 2.42
C LYS A 90 -10.19 15.76 2.27
N CYS A 91 -10.21 16.57 3.32
CA CYS A 91 -10.82 17.90 3.29
C CYS A 91 -10.14 18.81 2.25
N MET A 92 -8.83 18.71 2.11
CA MET A 92 -8.04 19.47 1.14
C MET A 92 -8.06 18.86 -0.26
N HIS A 93 -8.25 17.55 -0.37
CA HIS A 93 -8.18 16.80 -1.62
C HIS A 93 -9.45 15.96 -1.79
N ARG A 94 -10.55 16.61 -2.14
CA ARG A 94 -11.89 15.99 -2.17
C ARG A 94 -12.01 14.82 -3.15
N ASP A 95 -11.25 14.84 -4.22
CA ASP A 95 -11.22 13.80 -5.25
C ASP A 95 -10.37 12.59 -4.86
N LEU A 96 -9.54 12.70 -3.82
CA LEU A 96 -8.70 11.60 -3.35
C LEU A 96 -9.55 10.65 -2.49
N PRO A 97 -9.64 9.36 -2.82
CA PRO A 97 -10.37 8.39 -1.98
C PRO A 97 -9.86 8.38 -0.54
N MET A 98 -10.74 8.09 0.42
CA MET A 98 -10.36 8.10 1.84
C MET A 98 -9.20 7.14 2.14
N ALA A 99 -9.21 5.95 1.55
CA ALA A 99 -8.11 4.99 1.74
C ALA A 99 -6.78 5.56 1.26
N ASP A 100 -6.77 6.27 0.13
CA ASP A 100 -5.56 6.91 -0.39
C ASP A 100 -5.09 8.03 0.55
N CYS A 101 -6.02 8.74 1.19
CA CYS A 101 -5.68 9.74 2.21
C CYS A 101 -4.99 9.10 3.42
N VAL A 102 -5.42 7.90 3.83
CA VAL A 102 -4.77 7.15 4.92
C VAL A 102 -3.36 6.74 4.52
N ILE A 103 -3.18 6.25 3.29
CA ILE A 103 -1.86 5.85 2.77
C ILE A 103 -0.94 7.07 2.70
N ALA A 104 -1.43 8.17 2.15
CA ALA A 104 -0.66 9.42 2.06
C ALA A 104 -0.27 9.95 3.44
N ALA A 105 -1.20 9.97 4.39
CA ALA A 105 -0.92 10.40 5.76
C ALA A 105 0.13 9.51 6.43
N THR A 106 0.10 8.21 6.18
CA THR A 106 1.10 7.27 6.68
C THR A 106 2.49 7.62 6.14
N ALA A 107 2.59 7.87 4.84
CA ALA A 107 3.86 8.24 4.22
C ALA A 107 4.41 9.56 4.76
N LEU A 108 3.55 10.56 4.93
CA LEU A 108 3.95 11.85 5.48
C LEU A 108 4.42 11.72 6.93
N ARG A 109 3.73 10.93 7.75
CA ARG A 109 4.11 10.68 9.15
C ARG A 109 5.51 10.05 9.25
N LEU A 110 5.81 9.09 8.39
CA LEU A 110 7.05 8.32 8.43
C LEU A 110 8.18 8.94 7.63
N GLY A 111 7.93 10.05 6.93
CA GLY A 111 8.92 10.64 6.04
C GLY A 111 9.30 9.71 4.89
N GLY A 112 8.36 8.84 4.49
CA GLY A 112 8.58 7.85 3.45
C GLY A 112 7.96 8.23 2.11
N ARG A 113 7.93 7.26 1.19
CA ARG A 113 7.31 7.42 -0.12
C ARG A 113 6.31 6.29 -0.38
N VAL A 114 5.29 6.57 -1.19
CA VAL A 114 4.26 5.60 -1.55
C VAL A 114 4.70 4.82 -2.79
N VAL A 115 4.58 3.50 -2.74
CA VAL A 115 4.81 2.64 -3.91
C VAL A 115 3.48 2.49 -4.63
N SER A 116 3.25 3.33 -5.62
CA SER A 116 2.02 3.35 -6.41
C SER A 116 2.23 4.07 -7.74
N ASP A 117 1.48 3.65 -8.74
CA ASP A 117 1.38 4.34 -10.04
C ASP A 117 0.12 5.21 -10.13
N ASP A 118 -0.63 5.34 -9.05
CA ASP A 118 -1.85 6.14 -9.04
C ASP A 118 -1.49 7.64 -9.09
N PRO A 119 -1.95 8.36 -10.13
CA PRO A 119 -1.62 9.78 -10.27
C PRO A 119 -2.24 10.68 -9.18
N HIS A 120 -3.24 10.20 -8.44
CA HIS A 120 -3.86 10.97 -7.36
C HIS A 120 -2.85 11.37 -6.29
N PHE A 121 -1.86 10.54 -6.00
CA PHE A 121 -0.87 10.84 -4.96
C PHE A 121 0.02 12.03 -5.30
N SER A 122 0.25 12.31 -6.58
CA SER A 122 1.09 13.44 -6.98
C SER A 122 0.48 14.81 -6.63
N LYS A 123 -0.82 14.84 -6.34
CA LYS A 123 -1.53 16.07 -5.95
C LYS A 123 -1.28 16.46 -4.49
N VAL A 124 -0.77 15.55 -3.68
CA VAL A 124 -0.54 15.81 -2.26
C VAL A 124 0.84 16.45 -2.07
N LYS A 125 0.85 17.68 -1.54
CA LYS A 125 2.09 18.42 -1.33
C LYS A 125 3.01 17.69 -0.35
N GLY A 126 4.29 17.57 -0.72
CA GLY A 126 5.30 16.95 0.11
C GLY A 126 5.31 15.41 0.04
N LEU A 127 4.38 14.82 -0.68
CA LEU A 127 4.33 13.37 -0.82
C LEU A 127 5.21 12.91 -2.00
N ARG A 128 6.00 11.89 -1.75
CA ARG A 128 6.83 11.25 -2.78
C ARG A 128 6.21 9.92 -3.17
N THR A 129 6.35 9.57 -4.44
CA THR A 129 5.89 8.29 -4.97
C THR A 129 7.00 7.58 -5.74
N THR A 130 6.86 6.28 -5.89
CA THR A 130 7.75 5.45 -6.72
C THR A 130 6.92 4.30 -7.31
N TRP A 131 7.45 3.64 -8.32
CA TRP A 131 6.82 2.48 -8.92
C TRP A 131 7.85 1.38 -9.19
N ILE A 132 7.48 0.31 -9.90
CA ILE A 132 8.32 -0.84 -10.19
C ILE A 132 9.33 -0.60 -11.32
#